data_c13da851310cb346103c8f9ec2675600
#
_entry.id   c13da851310cb346103c8f9ec2675600
#
_cell.length_a   1.000
_cell.length_b   1.000
_cell.length_c   1.000
_cell.angle_alpha   90.00
_cell.angle_beta   90.00
_cell.angle_gamma   90.00
#
_symmetry.space_group_name_H-M   'P 1'
#
loop_
_entity.id
_entity.type
_entity.pdbx_description
1 polymer ?
#
loop_
_entity_poly.entity_id
_entity_poly.type
_entity_poly.pdbx_seq_one_letter_code
_entity_poly.pdbx_strand_id
1 'polypeptide(L)'
;CGNNLKEDVEYDSSGRIFKKVVNPEIWYYPSLKTSKNIKKAAVLVIPGGGYKGLWFDKEGVDVAKWLNSLGISAFVLKHRVPFWESNDCRSKVALLDAQRAMRIIRANSDKWDINRNKIGVLGFSAGGHLTSTLSTHHDNGLELSKIEIDKTSSRPDYSILVYPVITMKPPYAHMGSRKNLLGEIPNEEHVTYFSNELQVREDTPPAILFHTDQD
;
A
#
# COMPACT_ATOMS: atom_id res chain seq x y z
N CYS A 1 -9.10 11.71 13.57
CA CYS A 1 -7.87 11.20 14.13
C CYS A 1 -6.93 12.39 14.35
N GLY A 2 -6.74 12.80 15.58
CA GLY A 2 -5.79 13.72 16.24
C GLY A 2 -5.24 14.94 15.48
N ASN A 3 -5.58 16.10 15.96
CA ASN A 3 -4.93 17.35 15.57
C ASN A 3 -3.64 17.56 16.40
N ASN A 4 -2.59 18.14 15.80
CA ASN A 4 -1.29 18.49 16.39
C ASN A 4 -0.24 17.36 16.53
N LEU A 5 -0.30 16.33 15.71
CA LEU A 5 0.77 15.34 15.66
C LEU A 5 1.90 15.81 14.73
N LYS A 6 3.15 15.55 15.13
CA LYS A 6 4.33 15.77 14.28
C LYS A 6 4.75 14.45 13.65
N GLU A 7 5.19 14.53 12.41
CA GLU A 7 5.87 13.41 11.75
C GLU A 7 7.18 13.11 12.46
N ASP A 8 7.54 11.83 12.48
CA ASP A 8 8.78 11.35 13.07
C ASP A 8 9.54 10.53 12.03
N VAL A 9 10.79 10.91 11.79
CA VAL A 9 11.65 10.30 10.77
C VAL A 9 12.97 9.95 11.40
N GLU A 10 13.34 8.68 11.34
CA GLU A 10 14.64 8.16 11.71
C GLU A 10 15.47 7.85 10.47
N TYR A 11 16.78 7.77 10.64
CA TYR A 11 17.74 7.38 9.60
C TYR A 11 18.63 6.27 10.10
N ASP A 12 18.77 5.21 9.32
CA ASP A 12 19.72 4.13 9.55
C ASP A 12 20.49 3.78 8.25
N SER A 13 21.19 2.65 8.23
CA SER A 13 21.91 2.18 7.03
C SER A 13 21.00 1.87 5.83
N SER A 14 19.70 1.71 6.03
CA SER A 14 18.71 1.50 4.97
C SER A 14 18.06 2.80 4.48
N GLY A 15 18.45 3.96 5.02
CA GLY A 15 17.93 5.28 4.68
C GLY A 15 16.86 5.78 5.64
N ARG A 16 15.83 6.46 5.10
CA ARG A 16 14.74 7.05 5.87
C ARG A 16 13.74 6.01 6.33
N ILE A 17 13.39 6.07 7.61
CA ILE A 17 12.31 5.31 8.21
C ILE A 17 11.30 6.30 8.81
N PHE A 18 10.11 6.37 8.25
CA PHE A 18 9.03 7.16 8.82
C PHE A 18 8.37 6.39 9.96
N LYS A 19 8.54 6.83 11.21
CA LYS A 19 7.92 6.22 12.40
C LYS A 19 6.50 6.72 12.65
N LYS A 20 6.24 7.95 12.30
CA LYS A 20 4.90 8.57 12.37
C LYS A 20 4.66 9.32 11.08
N VAL A 21 3.58 8.97 10.40
CA VAL A 21 3.11 9.68 9.23
C VAL A 21 1.79 10.35 9.57
N VAL A 22 1.75 11.66 9.48
CA VAL A 22 0.55 12.49 9.71
C VAL A 22 -0.07 12.88 8.38
N ASN A 23 0.78 13.28 7.42
CA ASN A 23 0.36 13.67 6.08
C ASN A 23 0.74 12.57 5.09
N PRO A 24 -0.23 11.77 4.61
CA PRO A 24 0.04 10.77 3.60
C PRO A 24 0.40 11.43 2.27
N GLU A 25 1.37 10.85 1.57
CA GLU A 25 1.90 11.36 0.29
C GLU A 25 2.13 10.22 -0.69
N ILE A 26 2.07 10.52 -1.99
CA ILE A 26 2.61 9.67 -3.05
C ILE A 26 3.79 10.39 -3.70
N TRP A 27 4.94 9.72 -3.78
CA TRP A 27 6.13 10.25 -4.41
C TRP A 27 6.28 9.65 -5.80
N TYR A 28 6.13 10.48 -6.83
CA TYR A 28 6.16 10.06 -8.23
C TYR A 28 7.57 9.96 -8.78
N TYR A 29 7.87 8.81 -9.37
CA TYR A 29 9.11 8.50 -10.07
C TYR A 29 8.76 8.17 -11.53
N PRO A 30 8.94 9.10 -12.47
CA PRO A 30 8.61 8.90 -13.87
C PRO A 30 9.53 7.88 -14.52
N SER A 31 9.00 7.04 -15.40
CA SER A 31 9.81 6.13 -16.22
C SER A 31 10.80 6.91 -17.08
N LEU A 32 12.05 6.45 -17.11
CA LEU A 32 13.14 7.06 -17.92
C LEU A 32 13.06 6.70 -19.41
N LYS A 33 12.37 5.61 -19.77
CA LYS A 33 12.22 5.17 -21.15
C LYS A 33 11.01 5.85 -21.79
N THR A 34 11.25 6.60 -22.86
CA THR A 34 10.19 7.23 -23.66
C THR A 34 9.92 6.37 -24.91
N SER A 35 8.74 5.79 -24.99
CA SER A 35 8.21 5.24 -26.26
C SER A 35 7.11 6.18 -26.73
N LYS A 36 7.23 6.74 -27.93
CA LYS A 36 6.36 7.82 -28.42
C LYS A 36 4.88 7.46 -28.60
N ASN A 37 4.50 6.18 -28.52
CA ASN A 37 3.13 5.75 -28.83
C ASN A 37 2.53 4.71 -27.86
N ILE A 38 3.18 4.43 -26.72
CA ILE A 38 2.69 3.42 -25.78
C ILE A 38 2.63 4.02 -24.38
N LYS A 39 1.43 4.18 -23.85
CA LYS A 39 1.22 4.55 -22.43
C LYS A 39 1.82 3.49 -21.52
N LYS A 40 2.57 3.93 -20.54
CA LYS A 40 3.39 3.10 -19.64
C LYS A 40 2.56 2.40 -18.58
N ALA A 41 3.04 1.25 -18.12
CA ALA A 41 2.56 0.69 -16.87
C ALA A 41 3.03 1.54 -15.68
N ALA A 42 2.30 1.45 -14.58
CA ALA A 42 2.69 2.07 -13.32
C ALA A 42 2.53 1.12 -12.15
N VAL A 43 3.30 1.36 -11.08
CA VAL A 43 3.24 0.57 -9.86
C VAL A 43 3.19 1.52 -8.65
N LEU A 44 2.20 1.29 -7.78
CA LEU A 44 2.19 1.85 -6.44
C LEU A 44 3.04 0.97 -5.54
N VAL A 45 4.14 1.50 -5.01
CA VAL A 45 5.07 0.78 -4.12
C VAL A 45 4.72 1.10 -2.67
N ILE A 46 4.51 0.07 -1.87
CA ILE A 46 4.12 0.17 -0.46
C ILE A 46 5.24 -0.42 0.40
N PRO A 47 6.07 0.42 1.06
CA PRO A 47 7.12 -0.04 1.96
C PRO A 47 6.56 -0.80 3.17
N GLY A 48 7.31 -1.78 3.66
CA GLY A 48 7.03 -2.47 4.91
C GLY A 48 7.53 -1.72 6.13
N GLY A 49 7.49 -2.40 7.28
CA GLY A 49 7.93 -1.87 8.56
C GLY A 49 7.01 -2.26 9.72
N GLY A 50 6.34 -3.42 9.61
CA GLY A 50 5.55 -4.02 10.68
C GLY A 50 4.37 -3.16 11.16
N TYR A 51 3.89 -2.23 10.36
CA TYR A 51 2.93 -1.17 10.76
C TYR A 51 3.42 -0.29 11.92
N LYS A 52 4.71 -0.35 12.25
CA LYS A 52 5.35 0.52 13.25
C LYS A 52 6.10 1.69 12.59
N GLY A 53 6.41 1.55 11.31
CA GLY A 53 7.08 2.56 10.50
C GLY A 53 7.05 2.16 9.03
N LEU A 54 7.72 2.95 8.19
CA LEU A 54 7.90 2.69 6.75
C LEU A 54 9.40 2.73 6.44
N TRP A 55 9.97 1.62 5.95
CA TRP A 55 11.35 1.56 5.42
C TRP A 55 11.40 2.21 4.05
N PHE A 56 11.25 3.53 4.03
CA PHE A 56 10.82 4.30 2.87
C PHE A 56 11.86 4.31 1.73
N ASP A 57 13.15 4.39 2.05
CA ASP A 57 14.17 4.40 1.00
C ASP A 57 14.41 3.00 0.45
N LYS A 58 14.70 2.02 1.29
CA LYS A 58 15.05 0.65 0.88
C LYS A 58 13.91 -0.07 0.15
N GLU A 59 12.70 -0.05 0.70
CA GLU A 59 11.54 -0.78 0.16
C GLU A 59 10.61 0.11 -0.67
N GLY A 60 10.95 1.40 -0.81
CA GLY A 60 10.19 2.37 -1.60
C GLY A 60 11.03 2.99 -2.71
N VAL A 61 11.91 3.94 -2.34
CA VAL A 61 12.65 4.75 -3.32
C VAL A 61 13.55 3.92 -4.22
N ASP A 62 14.30 2.96 -3.66
CA ASP A 62 15.22 2.13 -4.43
C ASP A 62 14.47 1.20 -5.38
N VAL A 63 13.32 0.67 -4.94
CA VAL A 63 12.42 -0.12 -5.78
C VAL A 63 11.83 0.74 -6.90
N ALA A 64 11.43 1.98 -6.61
CA ALA A 64 10.93 2.90 -7.62
C ALA A 64 11.98 3.21 -8.70
N LYS A 65 13.24 3.44 -8.30
CA LYS A 65 14.37 3.65 -9.23
C LYS A 65 14.62 2.41 -10.09
N TRP A 66 14.57 1.21 -9.50
CA TRP A 66 14.69 -0.03 -10.24
C TRP A 66 13.56 -0.19 -11.27
N LEU A 67 12.30 0.03 -10.91
CA LEU A 67 11.17 0.00 -11.84
C LEU A 67 11.35 1.02 -12.98
N ASN A 68 11.87 2.22 -12.69
CA ASN A 68 12.15 3.23 -13.71
C ASN A 68 13.18 2.75 -14.74
N SER A 69 14.21 2.01 -14.30
CA SER A 69 15.21 1.44 -15.21
C SER A 69 14.61 0.41 -16.19
N LEU A 70 13.51 -0.23 -15.78
CA LEU A 70 12.72 -1.16 -16.60
C LEU A 70 11.68 -0.46 -17.50
N GLY A 71 11.52 0.85 -17.37
CA GLY A 71 10.55 1.60 -18.18
C GLY A 71 9.15 1.67 -17.54
N ILE A 72 9.03 1.38 -16.25
CA ILE A 72 7.79 1.41 -15.46
C ILE A 72 7.79 2.66 -14.60
N SER A 73 6.71 3.42 -14.63
CA SER A 73 6.51 4.55 -13.71
C SER A 73 6.17 4.01 -12.31
N ALA A 74 6.71 4.65 -11.27
CA ALA A 74 6.48 4.22 -9.90
C ALA A 74 5.98 5.34 -9.01
N PHE A 75 5.18 5.00 -8.02
CA PHE A 75 4.68 5.88 -6.99
C PHE A 75 4.96 5.26 -5.63
N VAL A 76 5.75 5.90 -4.79
CA VAL A 76 6.02 5.40 -3.43
C VAL A 76 5.01 5.99 -2.48
N LEU A 77 4.29 5.13 -1.75
CA LEU A 77 3.29 5.55 -0.78
C LEU A 77 3.90 5.77 0.60
N LYS A 78 3.85 7.00 1.06
CA LYS A 78 4.03 7.37 2.46
C LYS A 78 2.66 7.33 3.13
N HIS A 79 2.21 6.15 3.57
CA HIS A 79 0.92 6.00 4.22
C HIS A 79 1.02 6.23 5.73
N ARG A 80 -0.09 6.58 6.35
CA ARG A 80 -0.18 6.67 7.81
C ARG A 80 0.00 5.28 8.43
N VAL A 81 0.82 5.23 9.48
CA VAL A 81 0.99 4.02 10.29
C VAL A 81 0.07 4.06 11.50
N PRO A 82 -0.40 2.91 12.01
CA PRO A 82 -1.43 2.84 13.05
C PRO A 82 -0.88 3.08 14.47
N PHE A 83 -0.38 4.28 14.75
CA PHE A 83 0.09 4.69 16.10
C PHE A 83 -1.00 5.41 16.92
N TRP A 84 -2.22 5.44 16.42
CA TRP A 84 -3.35 6.11 17.05
C TRP A 84 -3.89 5.29 18.21
N GLU A 85 -4.25 5.94 19.30
CA GLU A 85 -4.86 5.28 20.46
C GLU A 85 -6.30 4.81 20.16
N SER A 86 -7.00 5.50 19.26
CA SER A 86 -8.34 5.11 18.83
C SER A 86 -8.32 3.87 17.94
N ASN A 87 -8.98 2.81 18.36
CA ASN A 87 -9.13 1.58 17.60
C ASN A 87 -9.81 1.81 16.23
N ASP A 88 -10.75 2.75 16.14
CA ASP A 88 -11.49 3.03 14.89
C ASP A 88 -10.61 3.63 13.78
N CYS A 89 -9.56 4.36 14.14
CA CYS A 89 -8.62 4.90 13.16
C CYS A 89 -7.45 3.97 12.89
N ARG A 90 -7.03 3.17 13.86
CA ARG A 90 -5.80 2.38 13.84
C ARG A 90 -5.72 1.47 12.61
N SER A 91 -6.67 0.59 12.41
CA SER A 91 -6.63 -0.43 11.36
C SER A 91 -7.02 0.08 9.98
N LYS A 92 -7.77 1.19 9.90
CA LYS A 92 -8.37 1.68 8.64
C LYS A 92 -7.51 2.68 7.89
N VAL A 93 -6.69 3.49 8.57
CA VAL A 93 -6.01 4.64 7.95
C VAL A 93 -5.09 4.24 6.81
N ALA A 94 -4.31 3.17 6.96
CA ALA A 94 -3.38 2.71 5.92
C ALA A 94 -4.13 2.26 4.65
N LEU A 95 -5.21 1.50 4.80
CA LEU A 95 -6.05 1.06 3.68
C LEU A 95 -6.69 2.25 2.97
N LEU A 96 -7.24 3.20 3.71
CA LEU A 96 -7.83 4.42 3.12
C LEU A 96 -6.80 5.23 2.33
N ASP A 97 -5.57 5.33 2.83
CA ASP A 97 -4.48 6.01 2.12
C ASP A 97 -4.09 5.26 0.84
N ALA A 98 -4.00 3.93 0.89
CA ALA A 98 -3.68 3.11 -0.28
C ALA A 98 -4.80 3.17 -1.35
N GLN A 99 -6.07 3.08 -0.95
CA GLN A 99 -7.22 3.26 -1.84
C GLN A 99 -7.20 4.66 -2.48
N ARG A 100 -6.95 5.70 -1.69
CA ARG A 100 -6.87 7.08 -2.19
C ARG A 100 -5.71 7.26 -3.17
N ALA A 101 -4.54 6.67 -2.88
CA ALA A 101 -3.39 6.69 -3.77
C ALA A 101 -3.71 6.07 -5.15
N MET A 102 -4.33 4.88 -5.16
CA MET A 102 -4.76 4.23 -6.40
C MET A 102 -5.72 5.09 -7.22
N ARG A 103 -6.71 5.71 -6.55
CA ARG A 103 -7.64 6.64 -7.22
C ARG A 103 -6.93 7.83 -7.83
N ILE A 104 -5.99 8.45 -7.09
CA ILE A 104 -5.22 9.60 -7.58
C ILE A 104 -4.40 9.19 -8.82
N ILE A 105 -3.71 8.04 -8.77
CA ILE A 105 -2.88 7.58 -9.89
C ILE A 105 -3.76 7.31 -11.12
N ARG A 106 -4.87 6.61 -10.95
CA ARG A 106 -5.77 6.24 -12.04
C ARG A 106 -6.50 7.46 -12.65
N ALA A 107 -6.95 8.40 -11.81
CA ALA A 107 -7.63 9.62 -12.27
C ALA A 107 -6.68 10.57 -13.02
N ASN A 108 -5.38 10.57 -12.68
CA ASN A 108 -4.37 11.42 -13.32
C ASN A 108 -3.49 10.66 -14.33
N SER A 109 -3.91 9.48 -14.78
CA SER A 109 -3.12 8.63 -15.68
C SER A 109 -2.69 9.33 -16.97
N ASP A 110 -3.54 10.16 -17.55
CA ASP A 110 -3.23 10.94 -18.76
C ASP A 110 -2.12 11.97 -18.50
N LYS A 111 -2.18 12.66 -17.36
CA LYS A 111 -1.16 13.64 -16.94
C LYS A 111 0.24 13.03 -16.83
N TRP A 112 0.35 11.75 -16.48
CA TRP A 112 1.61 11.05 -16.26
C TRP A 112 1.96 10.08 -17.39
N ASP A 113 1.23 10.11 -18.51
CA ASP A 113 1.42 9.21 -19.65
C ASP A 113 1.38 7.73 -19.25
N ILE A 114 0.43 7.38 -18.40
CA ILE A 114 0.22 6.04 -17.85
C ILE A 114 -1.04 5.42 -18.47
N ASN A 115 -0.98 4.12 -18.74
CA ASN A 115 -2.17 3.35 -19.09
C ASN A 115 -3.00 3.11 -17.82
N ARG A 116 -4.19 3.71 -17.77
CA ARG A 116 -5.10 3.62 -16.62
C ARG A 116 -5.54 2.19 -16.26
N ASN A 117 -5.37 1.24 -17.17
CA ASN A 117 -5.69 -0.17 -17.00
C ASN A 117 -4.44 -1.06 -16.81
N LYS A 118 -3.29 -0.45 -16.49
CA LYS A 118 -2.03 -1.13 -16.19
C LYS A 118 -1.35 -0.51 -14.97
N ILE A 119 -2.10 -0.34 -13.89
CA ILE A 119 -1.63 0.21 -12.62
C ILE A 119 -1.65 -0.91 -11.58
N GLY A 120 -0.47 -1.44 -11.27
CA GLY A 120 -0.29 -2.46 -10.24
C GLY A 120 0.05 -1.88 -8.88
N VAL A 121 0.11 -2.75 -7.90
CA VAL A 121 0.60 -2.46 -6.55
C VAL A 121 1.67 -3.47 -6.14
N LEU A 122 2.73 -3.01 -5.48
CA LEU A 122 3.82 -3.85 -4.99
C LEU A 122 4.08 -3.50 -3.53
N GLY A 123 4.21 -4.50 -2.66
CA GLY A 123 4.50 -4.26 -1.26
C GLY A 123 5.32 -5.34 -0.59
N PHE A 124 6.01 -4.95 0.47
CA PHE A 124 6.96 -5.76 1.23
C PHE A 124 6.47 -5.98 2.66
N SER A 125 6.60 -7.19 3.20
CA SER A 125 6.31 -7.49 4.61
C SER A 125 4.91 -6.97 5.03
N ALA A 126 4.82 -6.07 6.00
CA ALA A 126 3.57 -5.40 6.38
C ALA A 126 3.01 -4.49 5.26
N GLY A 127 3.85 -3.92 4.38
CA GLY A 127 3.43 -3.25 3.15
C GLY A 127 2.85 -4.25 2.14
N GLY A 128 3.36 -5.49 2.11
CA GLY A 128 2.76 -6.60 1.38
C GLY A 128 1.39 -6.97 1.92
N HIS A 129 1.20 -6.92 3.25
CA HIS A 129 -0.12 -7.06 3.85
C HIS A 129 -1.07 -5.95 3.38
N LEU A 130 -0.64 -4.69 3.42
CA LEU A 130 -1.46 -3.57 2.95
C LEU A 130 -1.77 -3.69 1.44
N THR A 131 -0.82 -4.20 0.65
CA THR A 131 -1.00 -4.50 -0.78
C THR A 131 -2.09 -5.56 -0.99
N SER A 132 -2.05 -6.67 -0.24
CA SER A 132 -3.08 -7.72 -0.32
C SER A 132 -4.43 -7.23 0.23
N THR A 133 -4.42 -6.42 1.30
CA THR A 133 -5.64 -5.79 1.83
C THR A 133 -6.28 -4.86 0.79
N LEU A 134 -5.50 -4.00 0.13
CA LEU A 134 -6.01 -3.17 -0.96
C LEU A 134 -6.60 -4.02 -2.10
N SER A 135 -5.96 -5.14 -2.42
CA SER A 135 -6.39 -6.05 -3.50
C SER A 135 -7.69 -6.79 -3.19
N THR A 136 -7.96 -7.08 -1.93
CA THR A 136 -9.17 -7.80 -1.49
C THR A 136 -10.30 -6.88 -1.03
N HIS A 137 -9.97 -5.63 -0.63
CA HIS A 137 -10.92 -4.64 -0.10
C HIS A 137 -11.02 -3.38 -0.99
N HIS A 138 -10.69 -3.51 -2.28
CA HIS A 138 -10.92 -2.42 -3.24
C HIS A 138 -12.42 -2.16 -3.46
N ASP A 139 -12.72 -1.02 -4.01
CA ASP A 139 -14.05 -0.66 -4.50
C ASP A 139 -13.98 -0.08 -5.93
N ASN A 140 -15.10 -0.03 -6.60
CA ASN A 140 -15.23 0.49 -7.97
C ASN A 140 -15.43 2.01 -8.03
N GLY A 141 -15.30 2.70 -6.91
CA GLY A 141 -15.50 4.13 -6.75
C GLY A 141 -16.72 4.45 -5.87
N LEU A 142 -16.68 5.62 -5.26
CA LEU A 142 -17.73 6.15 -4.38
C LEU A 142 -18.65 7.07 -5.19
N GLU A 143 -19.65 6.52 -5.87
CA GLU A 143 -20.52 7.25 -6.83
C GLU A 143 -21.15 8.51 -6.23
N LEU A 144 -21.53 8.47 -4.95
CA LEU A 144 -22.17 9.59 -4.25
C LEU A 144 -21.18 10.62 -3.70
N SER A 145 -19.87 10.42 -3.90
CA SER A 145 -18.88 11.40 -3.45
C SER A 145 -19.00 12.71 -4.24
N LYS A 146 -18.85 13.82 -3.53
CA LYS A 146 -18.71 15.15 -4.14
C LYS A 146 -17.32 15.40 -4.73
N ILE A 147 -16.37 14.50 -4.48
CA ILE A 147 -14.97 14.59 -4.92
C ILE A 147 -14.81 13.65 -6.13
N GLU A 148 -14.53 14.19 -7.31
CA GLU A 148 -14.42 13.40 -8.55
C GLU A 148 -13.42 12.26 -8.49
N ILE A 149 -12.28 12.46 -7.82
CA ILE A 149 -11.27 11.40 -7.65
C ILE A 149 -11.85 10.19 -6.90
N ASP A 150 -12.77 10.40 -5.96
CA ASP A 150 -13.37 9.30 -5.19
C ASP A 150 -14.30 8.41 -6.01
N LYS A 151 -14.80 8.89 -7.13
CA LYS A 151 -15.62 8.11 -8.08
C LYS A 151 -14.77 7.13 -8.92
N THR A 152 -13.45 7.24 -8.83
CA THR A 152 -12.52 6.36 -9.53
C THR A 152 -12.28 5.09 -8.72
N SER A 153 -12.21 3.94 -9.40
CA SER A 153 -11.92 2.65 -8.75
C SER A 153 -10.57 2.64 -8.05
N SER A 154 -10.54 2.08 -6.84
CA SER A 154 -9.32 1.82 -6.08
C SER A 154 -8.68 0.46 -6.40
N ARG A 155 -9.30 -0.36 -7.28
CA ARG A 155 -8.83 -1.70 -7.61
C ARG A 155 -7.48 -1.66 -8.34
N PRO A 156 -6.43 -2.34 -7.86
CA PRO A 156 -5.22 -2.57 -8.65
C PRO A 156 -5.51 -3.48 -9.86
N ASP A 157 -4.76 -3.31 -10.93
CA ASP A 157 -4.89 -4.22 -12.09
C ASP A 157 -4.11 -5.51 -11.87
N TYR A 158 -3.07 -5.50 -11.02
CA TYR A 158 -2.30 -6.65 -10.55
C TYR A 158 -1.58 -6.33 -9.25
N SER A 159 -1.14 -7.36 -8.52
CA SER A 159 -0.43 -7.24 -7.25
C SER A 159 0.87 -8.02 -7.24
N ILE A 160 1.90 -7.46 -6.60
CA ILE A 160 3.19 -8.10 -6.36
C ILE A 160 3.43 -8.10 -4.85
N LEU A 161 3.48 -9.28 -4.26
CA LEU A 161 3.59 -9.49 -2.81
C LEU A 161 4.96 -10.07 -2.50
N VAL A 162 5.80 -9.33 -1.80
CA VAL A 162 7.17 -9.73 -1.49
C VAL A 162 7.28 -9.99 0.01
N TYR A 163 7.55 -11.24 0.39
CA TYR A 163 7.52 -11.76 1.77
C TYR A 163 6.39 -11.13 2.61
N PRO A 164 5.13 -11.19 2.11
CA PRO A 164 4.05 -10.46 2.73
C PRO A 164 3.59 -11.11 4.02
N VAL A 165 3.18 -10.30 4.99
CA VAL A 165 2.21 -10.75 5.99
C VAL A 165 0.87 -10.92 5.28
N ILE A 166 0.15 -12.01 5.51
CA ILE A 166 -1.15 -12.28 4.88
C ILE A 166 -2.23 -12.47 5.94
N THR A 167 -2.03 -13.44 6.85
CA THR A 167 -3.00 -13.74 7.90
C THR A 167 -2.75 -12.93 9.17
N MET A 168 -3.81 -12.60 9.87
CA MET A 168 -3.77 -12.07 11.23
C MET A 168 -4.11 -13.16 12.27
N LYS A 169 -4.27 -14.43 11.84
CA LYS A 169 -4.62 -15.56 12.71
C LYS A 169 -3.37 -16.34 13.14
N PRO A 170 -3.14 -16.53 14.46
CA PRO A 170 -2.12 -17.47 14.93
C PRO A 170 -2.39 -18.91 14.42
N PRO A 171 -1.37 -19.77 14.28
CA PRO A 171 0.04 -19.52 14.60
C PRO A 171 0.84 -18.84 13.49
N TYR A 172 0.28 -18.57 12.32
CA TYR A 172 0.99 -18.06 11.15
C TYR A 172 1.03 -16.53 11.06
N ALA A 173 0.36 -15.83 11.96
CA ALA A 173 0.38 -14.37 11.98
C ALA A 173 1.75 -13.81 12.43
N HIS A 174 2.28 -12.83 11.71
CA HIS A 174 3.36 -12.01 12.23
C HIS A 174 2.85 -11.15 13.39
N MET A 175 3.07 -11.60 14.63
CA MET A 175 2.44 -11.02 15.83
C MET A 175 2.76 -9.54 16.04
N GLY A 176 3.96 -9.08 15.63
CA GLY A 176 4.32 -7.66 15.69
C GLY A 176 3.42 -6.80 14.79
N SER A 177 3.23 -7.19 13.54
CA SER A 177 2.34 -6.49 12.60
C SER A 177 0.88 -6.55 13.06
N ARG A 178 0.43 -7.71 13.53
CA ARG A 178 -0.93 -7.89 14.07
C ARG A 178 -1.21 -6.93 15.23
N LYS A 179 -0.30 -6.90 16.22
CA LYS A 179 -0.41 -5.99 17.37
C LYS A 179 -0.42 -4.53 16.95
N ASN A 180 0.47 -4.12 16.05
CA ASN A 180 0.56 -2.74 15.60
C ASN A 180 -0.70 -2.32 14.82
N LEU A 181 -1.21 -3.17 13.94
CA LEU A 181 -2.39 -2.88 13.12
C LEU A 181 -3.69 -2.94 13.92
N LEU A 182 -3.88 -4.00 14.70
CA LEU A 182 -5.16 -4.32 15.32
C LEU A 182 -5.24 -4.03 16.83
N GLY A 183 -4.09 -3.80 17.49
CA GLY A 183 -3.99 -3.65 18.94
C GLY A 183 -3.64 -4.96 19.65
N GLU A 184 -3.50 -4.87 20.98
CA GLU A 184 -3.12 -6.02 21.82
C GLU A 184 -4.19 -7.13 21.82
N ILE A 185 -5.43 -6.74 21.96
CA ILE A 185 -6.58 -7.65 22.08
C ILE A 185 -7.62 -7.25 21.02
N PRO A 186 -7.37 -7.60 19.73
CA PRO A 186 -8.32 -7.30 18.69
C PRO A 186 -9.53 -8.23 18.78
N ASN A 187 -10.71 -7.74 18.37
CA ASN A 187 -11.87 -8.60 18.21
C ASN A 187 -11.71 -9.54 17.01
N GLU A 188 -12.42 -10.65 17.01
CA GLU A 188 -12.31 -11.68 15.97
C GLU A 188 -12.79 -11.18 14.59
N GLU A 189 -13.72 -10.25 14.55
CA GLU A 189 -14.20 -9.63 13.32
C GLU A 189 -13.06 -8.88 12.61
N HIS A 190 -12.28 -8.06 13.35
CA HIS A 190 -11.10 -7.38 12.79
C HIS A 190 -10.00 -8.35 12.38
N VAL A 191 -9.76 -9.40 13.18
CA VAL A 191 -8.78 -10.43 12.81
C VAL A 191 -9.18 -11.11 11.52
N THR A 192 -10.45 -11.46 11.35
CA THR A 192 -10.96 -12.07 10.13
C THR A 192 -10.94 -11.11 8.95
N TYR A 193 -11.36 -9.86 9.14
CA TYR A 193 -11.37 -8.83 8.09
C TYR A 193 -9.97 -8.56 7.51
N PHE A 194 -8.94 -8.54 8.36
CA PHE A 194 -7.55 -8.31 7.95
C PHE A 194 -6.74 -9.60 7.69
N SER A 195 -7.36 -10.76 7.74
CA SER A 195 -6.79 -12.02 7.25
C SER A 195 -7.12 -12.16 5.77
N ASN A 196 -6.22 -11.69 4.91
CA ASN A 196 -6.50 -11.45 3.50
C ASN A 196 -6.77 -12.73 2.70
N GLU A 197 -6.26 -13.89 3.15
CA GLU A 197 -6.56 -15.20 2.59
C GLU A 197 -8.06 -15.56 2.68
N LEU A 198 -8.78 -14.96 3.62
CA LEU A 198 -10.22 -15.14 3.82
C LEU A 198 -11.06 -14.12 3.05
N GLN A 199 -10.43 -13.15 2.40
CA GLN A 199 -11.10 -12.02 1.75
C GLN A 199 -10.98 -12.07 0.22
N VAL A 200 -10.40 -13.14 -0.33
CA VAL A 200 -10.27 -13.33 -1.77
C VAL A 200 -11.65 -13.47 -2.40
N ARG A 201 -11.91 -12.70 -3.45
CA ARG A 201 -13.15 -12.67 -4.21
C ARG A 201 -12.87 -12.94 -5.69
N GLU A 202 -13.91 -13.17 -6.46
CA GLU A 202 -13.82 -13.39 -7.91
C GLU A 202 -13.18 -12.20 -8.64
N ASP A 203 -13.44 -10.98 -8.17
CA ASP A 203 -12.90 -9.73 -8.74
C ASP A 203 -11.54 -9.31 -8.12
N THR A 204 -10.96 -10.09 -7.22
CA THR A 204 -9.61 -9.85 -6.70
C THR A 204 -8.60 -9.88 -7.85
N PRO A 205 -7.70 -8.88 -7.97
CA PRO A 205 -6.74 -8.83 -9.07
C PRO A 205 -5.76 -10.01 -9.02
N PRO A 206 -5.20 -10.43 -10.18
CA PRO A 206 -4.15 -11.44 -10.21
C PRO A 206 -2.96 -10.98 -9.38
N ALA A 207 -2.33 -11.92 -8.68
CA ALA A 207 -1.20 -11.65 -7.80
C ALA A 207 -0.04 -12.60 -8.08
N ILE A 208 1.19 -12.09 -7.93
CA ILE A 208 2.40 -12.90 -7.79
C ILE A 208 2.95 -12.73 -6.38
N LEU A 209 3.37 -13.84 -5.77
CA LEU A 209 3.87 -13.88 -4.42
C LEU A 209 5.30 -14.43 -4.41
N PHE A 210 6.21 -13.70 -3.77
CA PHE A 210 7.58 -14.10 -3.51
C PHE A 210 7.77 -14.31 -2.01
N HIS A 211 8.13 -15.51 -1.61
CA HIS A 211 8.33 -15.89 -0.22
C HIS A 211 9.40 -16.96 -0.12
N THR A 212 10.05 -17.06 1.03
CA THR A 212 10.93 -18.20 1.33
C THR A 212 10.18 -19.21 2.20
N ASP A 213 10.63 -20.45 2.19
CA ASP A 213 10.06 -21.55 2.97
C ASP A 213 10.40 -21.47 4.47
N GLN A 214 11.29 -20.55 4.85
CA GLN A 214 11.75 -20.35 6.23
C GLN A 214 11.34 -18.99 6.82
N ASP A 215 10.54 -18.21 6.13
CA ASP A 215 10.10 -16.87 6.56
C ASP A 215 8.72 -16.93 7.24
#